data_061496f6dd1c79cf0f0db74511cfe02b
#
_entry.id   061496f6dd1c79cf0f0db74511cfe02b
#
_cell.length_a   1.000
_cell.length_b   1.000
_cell.length_c   1.000
_cell.angle_alpha   90.00
_cell.angle_beta   90.00
_cell.angle_gamma   90.00
#
_symmetry.space_group_name_H-M   'P 1'
#
loop_
_entity.id
_entity.type
_entity.pdbx_description
1 polymer ?
#
loop_
_entity_poly.entity_id
_entity_poly.type
_entity_poly.pdbx_seq_one_letter_code
_entity_poly.pdbx_strand_id
1 'polypeptide(L)'
;MKSLRTIGSGSGLKLLVIVALWSSMGSASAGLFDDDDARKAIIDLRQKVEAMRTESDQKLADEVRRSTDETAQFRRSFVDLQNQLELAKAEIAKLRGQNEQIVRDLAEVQRREKDALQSFDERLRKFEPARVTHDGREFSAEPTERRDFDAAMAVFRKGDFASAQVVFVDFLNRYTTSGYRPSALFWLGNAQYAIKDYKNALINFRALTALAADHLRAPEAMLAIANCLLELKDSKTARKTLEDLVVAFPTSEASAAAKDRLARFK
;
A
#
# COMPACT_ATOMS: atom_id res chain seq x y z
N MET A 1 1.74 5.32 -46.17
CA MET A 1 1.27 6.60 -46.66
C MET A 1 2.50 7.45 -46.90
N LYS A 2 2.87 7.57 -48.16
CA LYS A 2 2.90 8.76 -48.99
C LYS A 2 3.74 9.87 -48.35
N SER A 3 4.78 10.41 -48.92
CA SER A 3 4.96 10.80 -50.33
C SER A 3 6.44 11.03 -50.65
N LEU A 4 6.81 10.61 -51.81
CA LEU A 4 7.88 11.11 -52.65
C LEU A 4 7.81 12.64 -52.82
N ARG A 5 8.98 13.32 -52.95
CA ARG A 5 9.15 14.35 -54.00
C ARG A 5 10.61 14.47 -54.39
N THR A 6 10.83 14.06 -55.57
CA THR A 6 11.75 14.41 -56.62
C THR A 6 11.82 15.92 -56.85
N ILE A 7 12.94 16.39 -57.39
CA ILE A 7 13.13 17.46 -58.38
C ILE A 7 14.61 17.85 -58.25
N GLY A 8 15.47 17.83 -59.18
CA GLY A 8 15.42 18.11 -60.61
C GLY A 8 16.67 18.86 -60.95
N SER A 9 17.45 18.30 -61.78
CA SER A 9 17.93 18.85 -63.06
C SER A 9 18.27 20.34 -63.06
N GLY A 10 19.54 20.66 -63.25
CA GLY A 10 20.05 22.01 -63.53
C GLY A 10 21.45 21.99 -64.13
N SER A 11 21.68 21.04 -65.04
CA SER A 11 22.89 21.04 -65.89
C SER A 11 22.51 21.65 -67.25
N GLY A 12 22.78 22.86 -67.49
CA GLY A 12 22.46 23.40 -68.79
C GLY A 12 22.53 24.92 -68.89
N LEU A 13 23.61 25.53 -68.48
CA LEU A 13 23.85 26.92 -68.90
C LEU A 13 25.30 27.37 -68.64
N LYS A 14 26.27 26.72 -69.19
CA LYS A 14 27.67 27.24 -69.24
C LYS A 14 28.44 26.79 -70.47
N LEU A 15 27.78 26.84 -71.63
CA LEU A 15 28.45 26.43 -72.88
C LEU A 15 27.99 27.30 -74.04
N LEU A 16 28.08 28.62 -73.91
CA LEU A 16 27.76 29.60 -74.98
C LEU A 16 28.46 30.96 -74.78
N VAL A 17 29.78 31.01 -74.51
CA VAL A 17 30.58 32.25 -74.58
C VAL A 17 31.99 31.98 -75.14
N ILE A 18 32.20 31.07 -76.05
CA ILE A 18 33.52 30.89 -76.72
C ILE A 18 33.34 30.71 -78.23
N VAL A 19 32.63 31.58 -78.91
CA VAL A 19 32.68 31.71 -80.36
C VAL A 19 32.28 33.12 -80.74
N ALA A 20 33.10 34.11 -80.44
CA ALA A 20 32.98 35.41 -81.05
C ALA A 20 34.25 36.24 -80.75
N LEU A 21 35.37 35.88 -81.35
CA LEU A 21 36.53 36.74 -81.44
C LEU A 21 37.53 36.20 -82.44
N TRP A 22 37.08 36.00 -83.68
CA TRP A 22 37.98 35.81 -84.78
C TRP A 22 37.44 36.55 -86.02
N SER A 23 37.80 37.85 -86.12
CA SER A 23 37.91 38.58 -87.38
C SER A 23 38.25 40.04 -87.06
N SER A 24 39.51 40.37 -86.99
CA SER A 24 40.09 41.62 -87.44
C SER A 24 41.56 41.45 -87.75
N MET A 25 41.84 41.04 -88.99
CA MET A 25 43.16 41.11 -89.63
C MET A 25 43.42 42.57 -89.93
N GLY A 26 44.24 43.18 -89.16
CA GLY A 26 44.84 44.45 -89.47
C GLY A 26 46.32 44.34 -89.68
N SER A 27 46.78 44.57 -90.86
CA SER A 27 48.17 44.61 -91.31
C SER A 27 49.01 45.55 -90.49
N ALA A 28 50.00 45.10 -89.82
CA ALA A 28 51.02 45.95 -89.20
C ALA A 28 52.39 45.57 -89.71
N SER A 29 53.03 46.59 -90.33
CA SER A 29 54.39 46.56 -90.89
C SER A 29 55.43 46.12 -89.84
N ALA A 30 56.31 45.18 -90.25
CA ALA A 30 57.50 44.80 -89.50
C ALA A 30 58.51 45.95 -89.49
N GLY A 31 58.71 46.58 -88.32
CA GLY A 31 59.86 47.39 -88.01
C GLY A 31 61.06 46.50 -87.55
N LEU A 32 62.15 46.53 -88.30
CA LEU A 32 63.36 45.72 -88.17
C LEU A 32 64.29 46.07 -87.01
N PHE A 33 63.79 46.68 -85.87
CA PHE A 33 64.63 47.02 -84.72
C PHE A 33 63.94 46.81 -83.33
N ASP A 34 63.38 45.67 -83.06
CA ASP A 34 62.84 45.37 -81.72
C ASP A 34 63.00 43.91 -81.27
N ASP A 35 63.98 43.19 -81.82
CA ASP A 35 64.18 41.80 -81.49
C ASP A 35 64.74 41.56 -80.02
N ASP A 36 65.49 42.52 -79.52
CA ASP A 36 66.07 42.43 -78.17
C ASP A 36 65.08 42.75 -77.06
N ASP A 37 64.18 43.65 -77.23
CA ASP A 37 63.15 44.02 -76.29
C ASP A 37 62.00 42.96 -76.26
N ALA A 38 61.70 42.39 -77.43
CA ALA A 38 60.78 41.27 -77.54
C ALA A 38 61.36 40.03 -76.91
N ARG A 39 62.66 39.73 -77.05
CA ARG A 39 63.36 38.62 -76.34
C ARG A 39 63.36 38.84 -74.85
N LYS A 40 63.62 40.03 -74.37
CA LYS A 40 63.59 40.35 -72.94
C LYS A 40 62.18 40.16 -72.38
N ALA A 41 61.15 40.68 -73.06
CA ALA A 41 59.74 40.45 -72.66
C ALA A 41 59.33 39.02 -72.67
N ILE A 42 59.80 38.17 -73.58
CA ILE A 42 59.56 36.72 -73.61
C ILE A 42 60.26 36.02 -72.44
N ILE A 43 61.46 36.46 -72.10
CA ILE A 43 62.20 35.87 -70.94
C ILE A 43 61.53 36.28 -69.62
N ASP A 44 61.07 37.57 -69.47
CA ASP A 44 60.34 38.02 -68.30
C ASP A 44 59.01 37.33 -68.18
N LEU A 45 58.29 37.17 -69.31
CA LEU A 45 57.05 36.43 -69.28
C LEU A 45 57.20 34.94 -68.93
N ARG A 46 58.31 34.33 -69.45
CA ARG A 46 58.63 32.93 -69.03
C ARG A 46 58.93 32.83 -67.57
N GLN A 47 59.72 33.77 -66.99
CA GLN A 47 60.00 33.80 -65.57
C GLN A 47 58.72 34.00 -64.75
N LYS A 48 57.82 34.92 -65.17
CA LYS A 48 56.54 35.13 -64.47
C LYS A 48 55.64 33.90 -64.58
N VAL A 49 55.58 33.23 -65.70
CA VAL A 49 54.80 31.97 -65.87
C VAL A 49 55.37 30.87 -64.99
N GLU A 50 56.71 30.75 -64.96
CA GLU A 50 57.35 29.73 -64.07
C GLU A 50 57.18 30.08 -62.58
N ALA A 51 57.27 31.34 -62.19
CA ALA A 51 56.96 31.78 -60.82
C ALA A 51 55.50 31.55 -60.44
N MET A 52 54.54 31.87 -61.33
CA MET A 52 53.14 31.59 -61.11
C MET A 52 52.86 30.07 -61.05
N ARG A 53 53.53 29.30 -61.87
CA ARG A 53 53.42 27.84 -61.85
C ARG A 53 53.90 27.24 -60.54
N THR A 54 55.10 27.65 -60.07
CA THR A 54 55.63 27.22 -58.80
C THR A 54 54.77 27.64 -57.66
N GLU A 55 54.26 28.90 -57.66
CA GLU A 55 53.32 29.36 -56.62
C GLU A 55 52.00 28.58 -56.66
N SER A 56 51.45 28.27 -57.82
CA SER A 56 50.25 27.48 -57.97
C SER A 56 50.43 26.05 -57.52
N ASP A 57 51.59 25.41 -57.88
CA ASP A 57 51.93 24.07 -57.44
C ASP A 57 52.14 23.98 -55.90
N GLN A 58 52.74 25.03 -55.33
CA GLN A 58 52.87 25.11 -53.86
C GLN A 58 51.54 25.26 -53.17
N LYS A 59 50.65 26.17 -53.63
CA LYS A 59 49.30 26.33 -53.09
C LYS A 59 48.48 25.09 -53.21
N LEU A 60 48.59 24.38 -54.38
CA LEU A 60 47.88 23.10 -54.56
C LEU A 60 48.40 22.02 -53.59
N ALA A 61 49.70 21.97 -53.42
CA ALA A 61 50.33 21.02 -52.50
C ALA A 61 49.91 21.29 -51.03
N ASP A 62 49.87 22.57 -50.63
CA ASP A 62 49.42 22.96 -49.31
C ASP A 62 47.92 22.68 -49.08
N GLU A 63 47.06 22.91 -50.09
CA GLU A 63 45.66 22.62 -50.00
C GLU A 63 45.41 21.11 -49.93
N VAL A 64 46.12 20.31 -50.73
CA VAL A 64 46.06 18.82 -50.65
C VAL A 64 46.49 18.32 -49.29
N ARG A 65 47.58 18.87 -48.75
CA ARG A 65 48.09 18.51 -47.42
C ARG A 65 47.04 18.84 -46.34
N ARG A 66 46.50 20.07 -46.37
CA ARG A 66 45.46 20.49 -45.46
C ARG A 66 44.22 19.64 -45.51
N SER A 67 43.70 19.35 -46.71
CA SER A 67 42.56 18.48 -46.93
C SER A 67 42.83 17.06 -46.43
N THR A 68 44.06 16.55 -46.59
CA THR A 68 44.48 15.24 -46.11
C THR A 68 44.46 15.21 -44.56
N ASP A 69 45.01 16.24 -43.91
CA ASP A 69 45.04 16.37 -42.46
C ASP A 69 43.62 16.53 -41.87
N GLU A 70 42.81 17.34 -42.48
CA GLU A 70 41.40 17.48 -42.09
C GLU A 70 40.63 16.13 -42.22
N THR A 71 40.83 15.43 -43.33
CA THR A 71 40.26 14.10 -43.55
C THR A 71 40.71 13.11 -42.46
N ALA A 72 42.00 13.14 -42.12
CA ALA A 72 42.53 12.27 -41.09
C ALA A 72 41.94 12.62 -39.68
N GLN A 73 41.73 13.90 -39.42
CA GLN A 73 41.09 14.34 -38.19
C GLN A 73 39.61 13.93 -38.12
N PHE A 74 38.89 14.10 -39.22
CA PHE A 74 37.49 13.61 -39.30
C PHE A 74 37.38 12.09 -39.07
N ARG A 75 38.28 11.31 -39.67
CA ARG A 75 38.28 9.86 -39.45
C ARG A 75 38.52 9.50 -37.97
N ARG A 76 39.44 10.18 -37.29
CA ARG A 76 39.67 9.96 -35.85
C ARG A 76 38.44 10.29 -35.05
N SER A 77 37.84 11.49 -35.25
CA SER A 77 36.63 11.90 -34.57
C SER A 77 35.45 10.95 -34.85
N PHE A 78 35.34 10.43 -36.04
CA PHE A 78 34.33 9.46 -36.37
C PHE A 78 34.47 8.14 -35.60
N VAL A 79 35.70 7.63 -35.49
CA VAL A 79 35.99 6.44 -34.68
C VAL A 79 35.68 6.69 -33.21
N ASP A 80 36.06 7.83 -32.68
CA ASP A 80 35.76 8.20 -31.29
C ASP A 80 34.25 8.29 -31.05
N LEU A 81 33.51 8.88 -31.97
CA LEU A 81 32.05 8.94 -31.88
C LEU A 81 31.41 7.57 -31.93
N GLN A 82 31.91 6.68 -32.80
CA GLN A 82 31.46 5.27 -32.85
C GLN A 82 31.71 4.55 -31.50
N ASN A 83 32.90 4.72 -30.94
CA ASN A 83 33.22 4.16 -29.62
C ASN A 83 32.29 4.69 -28.51
N GLN A 84 32.03 6.00 -28.48
CA GLN A 84 31.10 6.61 -27.53
C GLN A 84 29.68 6.07 -27.71
N LEU A 85 29.25 5.87 -28.95
CA LEU A 85 27.92 5.32 -29.25
C LEU A 85 27.79 3.87 -28.77
N GLU A 86 28.80 3.05 -28.95
CA GLU A 86 28.79 1.67 -28.43
C GLU A 86 28.81 1.63 -26.89
N LEU A 87 29.59 2.50 -26.24
CA LEU A 87 29.57 2.64 -24.80
C LEU A 87 28.19 3.08 -24.29
N ALA A 88 27.57 4.06 -24.94
CA ALA A 88 26.23 4.52 -24.58
C ALA A 88 25.17 3.42 -24.76
N LYS A 89 25.27 2.66 -25.85
CA LYS A 89 24.37 1.49 -26.06
C LYS A 89 24.55 0.44 -24.96
N ALA A 90 25.76 0.13 -24.56
CA ALA A 90 26.04 -0.81 -23.48
C ALA A 90 25.49 -0.32 -22.14
N GLU A 91 25.60 0.98 -21.86
CA GLU A 91 25.03 1.60 -20.65
C GLU A 91 23.49 1.55 -20.66
N ILE A 92 22.86 1.87 -21.78
CA ILE A 92 21.40 1.74 -21.95
C ILE A 92 20.95 0.28 -21.72
N ALA A 93 21.66 -0.69 -22.27
CA ALA A 93 21.33 -2.11 -22.05
C ALA A 93 21.44 -2.49 -20.57
N LYS A 94 22.49 -2.04 -19.90
CA LYS A 94 22.68 -2.25 -18.46
C LYS A 94 21.55 -1.60 -17.64
N LEU A 95 21.21 -0.34 -17.92
CA LEU A 95 20.12 0.37 -17.25
C LEU A 95 18.77 -0.30 -17.48
N ARG A 96 18.51 -0.81 -18.68
CA ARG A 96 17.28 -1.59 -18.94
C ARG A 96 17.23 -2.85 -18.09
N GLY A 97 18.32 -3.60 -18.00
CA GLY A 97 18.41 -4.78 -17.15
C GLY A 97 18.18 -4.46 -15.66
N GLN A 98 18.75 -3.36 -15.19
CA GLN A 98 18.52 -2.88 -13.82
C GLN A 98 17.06 -2.48 -13.59
N ASN A 99 16.43 -1.76 -14.54
CA ASN A 99 15.02 -1.40 -14.45
C ASN A 99 14.11 -2.64 -14.42
N GLU A 100 14.38 -3.63 -15.24
CA GLU A 100 13.62 -4.88 -15.20
C GLU A 100 13.78 -5.61 -13.87
N GLN A 101 14.97 -5.56 -13.28
CA GLN A 101 15.19 -6.14 -11.95
C GLN A 101 14.41 -5.37 -10.87
N ILE A 102 14.47 -4.03 -10.89
CA ILE A 102 13.72 -3.18 -9.95
C ILE A 102 12.21 -3.43 -10.06
N VAL A 103 11.68 -3.59 -11.28
CA VAL A 103 10.25 -3.90 -11.48
C VAL A 103 9.89 -5.25 -10.86
N ARG A 104 10.74 -6.27 -11.03
CA ARG A 104 10.54 -7.58 -10.39
C ARG A 104 10.59 -7.49 -8.87
N ASP A 105 11.60 -6.81 -8.34
CA ASP A 105 11.77 -6.64 -6.89
C ASP A 105 10.61 -5.85 -6.28
N LEU A 106 10.13 -4.82 -6.98
CA LEU A 106 8.96 -4.03 -6.55
C LEU A 106 7.70 -4.89 -6.51
N ALA A 107 7.47 -5.71 -7.53
CA ALA A 107 6.32 -6.62 -7.57
C ALA A 107 6.39 -7.64 -6.42
N GLU A 108 7.58 -8.15 -6.10
CA GLU A 108 7.77 -9.06 -4.97
C GLU A 108 7.50 -8.37 -3.63
N VAL A 109 8.01 -7.15 -3.43
CA VAL A 109 7.76 -6.35 -2.22
C VAL A 109 6.27 -6.08 -2.05
N GLN A 110 5.58 -5.64 -3.11
CA GLN A 110 4.14 -5.40 -3.08
C GLN A 110 3.34 -6.67 -2.72
N ARG A 111 3.75 -7.82 -3.25
CA ARG A 111 3.12 -9.09 -2.89
C ARG A 111 3.33 -9.42 -1.41
N ARG A 112 4.56 -9.32 -0.93
CA ARG A 112 4.89 -9.57 0.49
C ARG A 112 4.15 -8.63 1.42
N GLU A 113 4.04 -7.35 1.06
CA GLU A 113 3.26 -6.36 1.82
C GLU A 113 1.79 -6.74 1.90
N LYS A 114 1.19 -7.09 0.76
CA LYS A 114 -0.21 -7.55 0.72
C LYS A 114 -0.44 -8.80 1.57
N ASP A 115 0.43 -9.80 1.45
CA ASP A 115 0.34 -11.05 2.22
C ASP A 115 0.51 -10.77 3.74
N ALA A 116 1.42 -9.87 4.10
CA ALA A 116 1.63 -9.44 5.49
C ALA A 116 0.41 -8.70 6.05
N LEU A 117 -0.16 -7.76 5.30
CA LEU A 117 -1.38 -7.04 5.69
C LEU A 117 -2.56 -7.99 5.86
N GLN A 118 -2.75 -8.93 4.93
CA GLN A 118 -3.81 -9.93 5.04
C GLN A 118 -3.63 -10.82 6.28
N SER A 119 -2.40 -11.31 6.51
CA SER A 119 -2.07 -12.08 7.71
C SER A 119 -2.30 -11.29 9.00
N PHE A 120 -1.98 -10.00 8.98
CA PHE A 120 -2.20 -9.10 10.11
C PHE A 120 -3.69 -8.90 10.38
N ASP A 121 -4.48 -8.70 9.33
CA ASP A 121 -5.94 -8.55 9.39
C ASP A 121 -6.61 -9.81 9.95
N GLU A 122 -6.21 -10.99 9.47
CA GLU A 122 -6.70 -12.27 9.98
C GLU A 122 -6.36 -12.50 11.46
N ARG A 123 -5.19 -12.01 11.89
CA ARG A 123 -4.81 -12.08 13.31
C ARG A 123 -5.58 -11.08 14.16
N LEU A 124 -5.79 -9.87 13.67
CA LEU A 124 -6.58 -8.84 14.36
C LEU A 124 -8.03 -9.26 14.53
N ARG A 125 -8.65 -9.85 13.50
CA ARG A 125 -10.03 -10.36 13.59
C ARG A 125 -10.27 -11.33 14.74
N LYS A 126 -9.23 -12.03 15.16
CA LYS A 126 -9.33 -12.94 16.35
C LYS A 126 -9.45 -12.20 17.67
N PHE A 127 -9.13 -10.92 17.70
CA PHE A 127 -9.21 -10.06 18.88
C PHE A 127 -10.35 -9.03 18.78
N GLU A 128 -10.98 -8.93 17.61
CA GLU A 128 -12.10 -8.01 17.44
C GLU A 128 -13.32 -8.49 18.23
N PRO A 129 -14.04 -7.55 18.90
CA PRO A 129 -15.28 -7.86 19.57
C PRO A 129 -16.31 -8.43 18.60
N ALA A 130 -16.87 -9.58 18.93
CA ALA A 130 -17.88 -10.23 18.12
C ALA A 130 -19.26 -10.02 18.74
N ARG A 131 -20.29 -9.94 17.89
CA ARG A 131 -21.67 -9.98 18.37
C ARG A 131 -21.97 -11.35 18.94
N VAL A 132 -22.45 -11.39 20.15
CA VAL A 132 -22.88 -12.59 20.84
C VAL A 132 -24.29 -12.42 21.35
N THR A 133 -25.05 -13.53 21.35
CA THR A 133 -26.38 -13.61 21.97
C THR A 133 -26.29 -14.47 23.20
N HIS A 134 -26.61 -13.91 24.37
CA HIS A 134 -26.63 -14.63 25.64
C HIS A 134 -27.82 -14.22 26.47
N ASP A 135 -28.52 -15.19 27.07
CA ASP A 135 -29.77 -15.00 27.83
C ASP A 135 -30.77 -14.07 27.13
N GLY A 136 -30.90 -14.20 25.77
CA GLY A 136 -31.85 -13.43 24.96
C GLY A 136 -31.43 -11.99 24.64
N ARG A 137 -30.22 -11.58 24.99
CA ARG A 137 -29.66 -10.27 24.70
C ARG A 137 -28.51 -10.35 23.73
N GLU A 138 -28.49 -9.42 22.79
CA GLU A 138 -27.36 -9.24 21.88
C GLU A 138 -26.45 -8.13 22.37
N PHE A 139 -25.16 -8.40 22.39
CA PHE A 139 -24.13 -7.43 22.74
C PHE A 139 -22.80 -7.78 22.04
N SER A 140 -21.87 -6.84 22.05
CA SER A 140 -20.52 -7.07 21.55
C SER A 140 -19.66 -7.53 22.72
N ALA A 141 -18.90 -8.61 22.53
CA ALA A 141 -17.99 -9.15 23.53
C ALA A 141 -16.62 -9.46 22.90
N GLU A 142 -15.56 -9.13 23.63
CA GLU A 142 -14.22 -9.54 23.24
C GLU A 142 -14.07 -11.07 23.32
N PRO A 143 -13.27 -11.70 22.45
CA PRO A 143 -13.06 -13.14 22.49
C PRO A 143 -12.51 -13.64 23.84
N THR A 144 -11.68 -12.81 24.49
CA THR A 144 -11.15 -13.08 25.84
C THR A 144 -12.24 -13.06 26.91
N GLU A 145 -13.15 -12.10 26.84
CA GLU A 145 -14.30 -11.95 27.71
C GLU A 145 -15.22 -13.17 27.63
N ARG A 146 -15.59 -13.57 26.40
CA ARG A 146 -16.40 -14.76 26.18
C ARG A 146 -15.73 -16.01 26.74
N ARG A 147 -14.44 -16.20 26.44
CA ARG A 147 -13.66 -17.35 26.94
C ARG A 147 -13.63 -17.40 28.46
N ASP A 148 -13.40 -16.26 29.12
CA ASP A 148 -13.30 -16.18 30.56
C ASP A 148 -14.67 -16.42 31.22
N PHE A 149 -15.78 -15.95 30.61
CA PHE A 149 -17.14 -16.29 31.05
C PHE A 149 -17.44 -17.79 30.90
N ASP A 150 -17.13 -18.37 29.73
CA ASP A 150 -17.32 -19.79 29.46
C ASP A 150 -16.51 -20.67 30.40
N ALA A 151 -15.28 -20.25 30.77
CA ALA A 151 -14.43 -20.91 31.75
C ALA A 151 -15.06 -20.88 33.15
N ALA A 152 -15.58 -19.73 33.59
CA ALA A 152 -16.28 -19.61 34.87
C ALA A 152 -17.52 -20.53 34.91
N MET A 153 -18.30 -20.55 33.82
CA MET A 153 -19.44 -21.48 33.70
C MET A 153 -19.03 -22.95 33.72
N ALA A 154 -17.90 -23.29 33.12
CA ALA A 154 -17.38 -24.66 33.16
C ALA A 154 -17.03 -25.12 34.60
N VAL A 155 -16.42 -24.22 35.41
CA VAL A 155 -16.15 -24.51 36.85
C VAL A 155 -17.46 -24.68 37.60
N PHE A 156 -18.44 -23.78 37.39
CA PHE A 156 -19.75 -23.92 38.04
C PHE A 156 -20.46 -25.22 37.69
N ARG A 157 -20.46 -25.64 36.42
CA ARG A 157 -21.10 -26.91 35.97
C ARG A 157 -20.44 -28.14 36.55
N LYS A 158 -19.17 -28.10 36.94
CA LYS A 158 -18.48 -29.18 37.64
C LYS A 158 -18.93 -29.31 39.12
N GLY A 159 -19.73 -28.37 39.62
CA GLY A 159 -20.15 -28.35 41.03
C GLY A 159 -19.11 -27.78 41.99
N ASP A 160 -17.99 -27.26 41.50
CA ASP A 160 -16.99 -26.60 42.32
C ASP A 160 -17.38 -25.16 42.54
N PHE A 161 -18.36 -24.96 43.44
CA PHE A 161 -18.94 -23.64 43.68
C PHE A 161 -18.00 -22.67 44.40
N ALA A 162 -17.06 -23.20 45.19
CA ALA A 162 -16.07 -22.38 45.85
C ALA A 162 -15.10 -21.75 44.83
N SER A 163 -14.58 -22.54 43.88
CA SER A 163 -13.75 -22.02 42.80
C SER A 163 -14.55 -21.16 41.81
N ALA A 164 -15.81 -21.55 41.51
CA ALA A 164 -16.67 -20.77 40.64
C ALA A 164 -16.91 -19.37 41.17
N GLN A 165 -17.13 -19.23 42.50
CA GLN A 165 -17.23 -17.88 43.12
C GLN A 165 -16.01 -17.02 42.81
N VAL A 166 -14.79 -17.56 42.98
CA VAL A 166 -13.56 -16.79 42.75
C VAL A 166 -13.47 -16.34 41.27
N VAL A 167 -13.70 -17.27 40.34
CA VAL A 167 -13.59 -16.97 38.91
C VAL A 167 -14.65 -15.97 38.44
N PHE A 168 -15.90 -16.03 38.96
CA PHE A 168 -16.92 -15.04 38.62
C PHE A 168 -16.65 -13.67 39.22
N VAL A 169 -16.07 -13.59 40.41
CA VAL A 169 -15.65 -12.32 41.02
C VAL A 169 -14.54 -11.68 40.16
N ASP A 170 -13.56 -12.45 39.77
CA ASP A 170 -12.47 -11.99 38.88
C ASP A 170 -13.03 -11.50 37.52
N PHE A 171 -13.98 -12.24 36.96
CA PHE A 171 -14.66 -11.85 35.71
C PHE A 171 -15.37 -10.49 35.86
N LEU A 172 -16.20 -10.33 36.92
CA LEU A 172 -16.95 -9.10 37.17
C LEU A 172 -16.07 -7.88 37.44
N ASN A 173 -14.91 -8.10 38.05
CA ASN A 173 -13.91 -7.06 38.30
C ASN A 173 -13.16 -6.65 37.02
N ARG A 174 -12.84 -7.62 36.16
CA ARG A 174 -12.12 -7.37 34.90
C ARG A 174 -13.02 -6.75 33.84
N TYR A 175 -14.25 -7.22 33.73
CA TYR A 175 -15.18 -6.83 32.67
C TYR A 175 -16.40 -6.07 33.25
N THR A 176 -16.13 -4.87 33.74
CA THR A 176 -17.14 -4.05 34.46
C THR A 176 -18.33 -3.62 33.60
N THR A 177 -18.15 -3.51 32.28
CA THR A 177 -19.16 -3.08 31.31
C THR A 177 -19.68 -4.22 30.42
N SER A 178 -19.31 -5.45 30.74
CA SER A 178 -19.67 -6.64 29.98
C SER A 178 -21.17 -6.86 29.84
N GLY A 179 -21.59 -7.28 28.65
CA GLY A 179 -22.95 -7.76 28.42
C GLY A 179 -23.26 -9.07 29.17
N TYR A 180 -22.26 -9.83 29.54
CA TYR A 180 -22.41 -11.03 30.40
C TYR A 180 -22.62 -10.68 31.88
N ARG A 181 -22.45 -9.41 32.30
CA ARG A 181 -22.50 -9.03 33.71
C ARG A 181 -23.77 -9.48 34.45
N PRO A 182 -25.00 -9.33 33.90
CA PRO A 182 -26.20 -9.83 34.56
C PRO A 182 -26.16 -11.34 34.80
N SER A 183 -25.76 -12.13 33.79
CA SER A 183 -25.63 -13.57 33.91
C SER A 183 -24.52 -14.00 34.88
N ALA A 184 -23.39 -13.28 34.86
CA ALA A 184 -22.30 -13.53 35.81
C ALA A 184 -22.72 -13.28 37.26
N LEU A 185 -23.47 -12.20 37.53
CA LEU A 185 -24.06 -11.94 38.86
C LEU A 185 -25.01 -13.05 39.30
N PHE A 186 -25.83 -13.56 38.36
CA PHE A 186 -26.75 -14.67 38.63
C PHE A 186 -26.00 -15.93 39.04
N TRP A 187 -25.01 -16.35 38.24
CA TRP A 187 -24.26 -17.58 38.51
C TRP A 187 -23.34 -17.45 39.74
N LEU A 188 -22.77 -16.26 39.97
CA LEU A 188 -22.04 -15.97 41.20
C LEU A 188 -22.94 -16.13 42.42
N GLY A 189 -24.15 -15.52 42.37
CA GLY A 189 -25.13 -15.65 43.44
C GLY A 189 -25.52 -17.12 43.70
N ASN A 190 -25.69 -17.92 42.66
CA ASN A 190 -25.98 -19.36 42.80
C ASN A 190 -24.81 -20.12 43.40
N ALA A 191 -23.56 -19.85 43.00
CA ALA A 191 -22.36 -20.43 43.59
C ALA A 191 -22.26 -20.13 45.06
N GLN A 192 -22.47 -18.87 45.45
CA GLN A 192 -22.47 -18.42 46.85
C GLN A 192 -23.59 -19.05 47.66
N TYR A 193 -24.79 -19.17 47.07
CA TYR A 193 -25.90 -19.85 47.73
C TYR A 193 -25.56 -21.32 48.02
N ALA A 194 -24.96 -22.03 47.07
CA ALA A 194 -24.56 -23.41 47.17
C ALA A 194 -23.53 -23.66 48.34
N ILE A 195 -22.61 -22.72 48.54
CA ILE A 195 -21.65 -22.76 49.64
C ILE A 195 -22.19 -22.14 50.94
N LYS A 196 -23.49 -21.78 50.98
CA LYS A 196 -24.19 -21.19 52.11
C LYS A 196 -23.74 -19.77 52.47
N ASP A 197 -23.10 -19.06 51.52
CA ASP A 197 -22.81 -17.61 51.68
C ASP A 197 -24.02 -16.79 51.21
N TYR A 198 -25.10 -16.90 51.97
CA TYR A 198 -26.38 -16.30 51.61
C TYR A 198 -26.36 -14.77 51.61
N LYS A 199 -25.48 -14.14 52.39
CA LYS A 199 -25.33 -12.68 52.43
C LYS A 199 -24.79 -12.16 51.11
N ASN A 200 -23.71 -12.70 50.60
CA ASN A 200 -23.13 -12.28 49.35
C ASN A 200 -23.99 -12.72 48.15
N ALA A 201 -24.59 -13.89 48.20
CA ALA A 201 -25.57 -14.34 47.18
C ALA A 201 -26.70 -13.32 47.03
N LEU A 202 -27.29 -12.86 48.16
CA LEU A 202 -28.36 -11.85 48.19
C LEU A 202 -27.92 -10.53 47.54
N ILE A 203 -26.69 -10.07 47.81
CA ILE A 203 -26.13 -8.85 47.20
C ILE A 203 -26.07 -9.01 45.69
N ASN A 204 -25.54 -10.13 45.18
CA ASN A 204 -25.35 -10.32 43.75
C ASN A 204 -26.67 -10.52 42.98
N PHE A 205 -27.66 -11.23 43.55
CA PHE A 205 -28.99 -11.31 42.94
C PHE A 205 -29.70 -9.96 42.90
N ARG A 206 -29.58 -9.16 43.96
CA ARG A 206 -30.12 -7.78 43.96
C ARG A 206 -29.40 -6.88 42.96
N ALA A 207 -28.09 -7.01 42.81
CA ALA A 207 -27.34 -6.26 41.82
C ALA A 207 -27.81 -6.62 40.39
N LEU A 208 -28.08 -7.88 40.09
CA LEU A 208 -28.67 -8.29 38.83
C LEU A 208 -30.04 -7.61 38.59
N THR A 209 -30.98 -7.75 39.55
CA THR A 209 -32.35 -7.20 39.39
C THR A 209 -32.37 -5.68 39.30
N ALA A 210 -31.43 -5.00 39.95
CA ALA A 210 -31.26 -3.56 39.82
C ALA A 210 -30.63 -3.12 38.51
N LEU A 211 -29.64 -3.90 38.00
CA LEU A 211 -28.93 -3.61 36.77
C LEU A 211 -29.78 -3.92 35.50
N ALA A 212 -30.55 -4.99 35.55
CA ALA A 212 -31.26 -5.52 34.41
C ALA A 212 -32.58 -6.19 34.85
N ALA A 213 -33.55 -5.38 35.24
CA ALA A 213 -34.87 -5.86 35.70
C ALA A 213 -35.65 -6.66 34.64
N ASP A 214 -35.36 -6.41 33.37
CA ASP A 214 -35.95 -7.09 32.20
C ASP A 214 -35.14 -8.32 31.73
N HIS A 215 -34.10 -8.69 32.44
CA HIS A 215 -33.26 -9.82 32.06
C HIS A 215 -34.03 -11.13 32.21
N LEU A 216 -33.78 -12.08 31.28
CA LEU A 216 -34.42 -13.39 31.28
C LEU A 216 -34.36 -14.10 32.64
N ARG A 217 -33.27 -13.88 33.38
CA ARG A 217 -33.03 -14.49 34.70
C ARG A 217 -33.50 -13.63 35.88
N ALA A 218 -34.13 -12.48 35.63
CA ALA A 218 -34.60 -11.63 36.70
C ALA A 218 -35.69 -12.31 37.59
N PRO A 219 -36.65 -13.06 37.05
CA PRO A 219 -37.60 -13.78 37.88
C PRO A 219 -36.93 -14.87 38.75
N GLU A 220 -35.98 -15.61 38.21
CA GLU A 220 -35.22 -16.64 38.95
C GLU A 220 -34.36 -15.99 40.05
N ALA A 221 -33.75 -14.84 39.76
CA ALA A 221 -32.97 -14.09 40.73
C ALA A 221 -33.85 -13.56 41.89
N MET A 222 -35.07 -13.07 41.61
CA MET A 222 -36.01 -12.69 42.65
C MET A 222 -36.40 -13.86 43.56
N LEU A 223 -36.65 -15.03 42.96
CA LEU A 223 -36.91 -16.24 43.72
C LEU A 223 -35.71 -16.64 44.61
N ALA A 224 -34.50 -16.51 44.05
CA ALA A 224 -33.26 -16.79 44.77
C ALA A 224 -33.03 -15.77 45.91
N ILE A 225 -33.36 -14.50 45.71
CA ILE A 225 -33.37 -13.48 46.76
C ILE A 225 -34.27 -13.91 47.93
N ALA A 226 -35.51 -14.36 47.65
CA ALA A 226 -36.41 -14.84 48.67
C ALA A 226 -35.85 -16.06 49.42
N ASN A 227 -35.20 -16.97 48.68
CA ASN A 227 -34.55 -18.13 49.29
C ASN A 227 -33.41 -17.70 50.24
N CYS A 228 -32.54 -16.81 49.80
CA CYS A 228 -31.47 -16.25 50.66
C CYS A 228 -32.02 -15.64 51.94
N LEU A 229 -33.11 -14.84 51.82
CA LEU A 229 -33.74 -14.21 52.95
C LEU A 229 -34.32 -15.22 53.94
N LEU A 230 -34.94 -16.31 53.46
CA LEU A 230 -35.42 -17.39 54.30
C LEU A 230 -34.29 -18.06 55.05
N GLU A 231 -33.20 -18.36 54.42
CA GLU A 231 -32.01 -18.94 55.06
C GLU A 231 -31.41 -17.96 56.12
N LEU A 232 -31.49 -16.66 55.86
CA LEU A 232 -31.08 -15.61 56.78
C LEU A 232 -32.12 -15.30 57.87
N LYS A 233 -33.25 -16.04 57.94
CA LYS A 233 -34.34 -15.91 58.93
C LYS A 233 -35.16 -14.60 58.77
N ASP A 234 -35.07 -13.90 57.64
CA ASP A 234 -35.86 -12.72 57.32
C ASP A 234 -37.12 -13.11 56.52
N SER A 235 -38.03 -13.81 57.18
CA SER A 235 -39.28 -14.31 56.56
C SER A 235 -40.21 -13.20 56.08
N LYS A 236 -40.17 -12.00 56.76
CA LYS A 236 -40.99 -10.86 56.37
C LYS A 236 -40.60 -10.29 55.02
N THR A 237 -39.28 -10.06 54.81
CA THR A 237 -38.77 -9.55 53.53
C THR A 237 -38.86 -10.61 52.45
N ALA A 238 -38.65 -11.91 52.78
CA ALA A 238 -38.79 -13.02 51.85
C ALA A 238 -40.23 -13.09 51.27
N ARG A 239 -41.23 -13.00 52.16
CA ARG A 239 -42.65 -13.00 51.73
C ARG A 239 -42.91 -11.84 50.76
N LYS A 240 -42.52 -10.62 51.14
CA LYS A 240 -42.72 -9.45 50.29
C LYS A 240 -42.01 -9.62 48.93
N THR A 241 -40.80 -10.15 48.89
CA THR A 241 -40.08 -10.43 47.63
C THR A 241 -40.80 -11.43 46.74
N LEU A 242 -41.42 -12.47 47.32
CA LEU A 242 -42.24 -13.43 46.57
C LEU A 242 -43.50 -12.80 46.01
N GLU A 243 -44.20 -11.93 46.78
CA GLU A 243 -45.35 -11.16 46.36
C GLU A 243 -44.96 -10.23 45.18
N ASP A 244 -43.88 -9.49 45.31
CA ASP A 244 -43.35 -8.60 44.27
C ASP A 244 -42.98 -9.39 42.98
N LEU A 245 -42.39 -10.60 43.10
CA LEU A 245 -42.08 -11.49 41.97
C LEU A 245 -43.36 -11.91 41.21
N VAL A 246 -44.41 -12.28 41.94
CA VAL A 246 -45.68 -12.71 41.31
C VAL A 246 -46.34 -11.54 40.56
N VAL A 247 -46.21 -10.33 41.06
CA VAL A 247 -46.75 -9.14 40.40
C VAL A 247 -45.89 -8.74 39.20
N ALA A 248 -44.58 -8.76 39.31
CA ALA A 248 -43.65 -8.31 38.24
C ALA A 248 -43.59 -9.31 37.09
N PHE A 249 -43.66 -10.62 37.36
CA PHE A 249 -43.44 -11.65 36.39
C PHE A 249 -44.55 -12.78 36.45
N PRO A 250 -45.81 -12.45 36.25
CA PRO A 250 -46.97 -13.33 36.56
C PRO A 250 -46.97 -14.67 35.80
N THR A 251 -46.31 -14.74 34.65
CA THR A 251 -46.28 -15.90 33.75
C THR A 251 -45.00 -16.73 33.85
N SER A 252 -44.02 -16.31 34.68
CA SER A 252 -42.74 -17.03 34.81
C SER A 252 -42.88 -18.28 35.69
N GLU A 253 -42.01 -19.30 35.44
CA GLU A 253 -41.94 -20.49 36.31
C GLU A 253 -41.58 -20.12 37.74
N ALA A 254 -40.71 -19.12 37.90
CA ALA A 254 -40.32 -18.57 39.22
C ALA A 254 -41.55 -18.03 39.94
N SER A 255 -42.50 -17.39 39.25
CA SER A 255 -43.76 -16.90 39.85
C SER A 255 -44.68 -18.05 40.30
N ALA A 256 -44.74 -19.13 39.52
CA ALA A 256 -45.51 -20.34 39.98
C ALA A 256 -44.89 -20.88 41.27
N ALA A 257 -43.57 -21.07 41.34
CA ALA A 257 -42.89 -21.54 42.52
C ALA A 257 -43.05 -20.57 43.70
N ALA A 258 -43.13 -19.24 43.45
CA ALA A 258 -43.37 -18.22 44.47
C ALA A 258 -44.80 -18.32 45.06
N LYS A 259 -45.82 -18.53 44.22
CA LYS A 259 -47.21 -18.72 44.66
C LYS A 259 -47.33 -19.95 45.56
N ASP A 260 -46.71 -21.08 45.19
CA ASP A 260 -46.72 -22.31 46.01
C ASP A 260 -46.05 -22.09 47.37
N ARG A 261 -44.99 -21.30 47.40
CA ARG A 261 -44.30 -20.95 48.68
C ARG A 261 -45.14 -20.01 49.51
N LEU A 262 -45.74 -18.97 48.91
CA LEU A 262 -46.60 -18.03 49.62
C LEU A 262 -47.79 -18.75 50.28
N ALA A 263 -48.38 -19.76 49.66
CA ALA A 263 -49.44 -20.58 50.22
C ALA A 263 -49.02 -21.38 51.49
N ARG A 264 -47.72 -21.60 51.68
CA ARG A 264 -47.14 -22.32 52.83
C ARG A 264 -46.64 -21.36 53.94
N PHE A 265 -46.65 -20.06 53.68
CA PHE A 265 -46.30 -19.06 54.69
C PHE A 265 -47.51 -18.98 55.68
N LYS A 266 -47.28 -19.51 56.89
CA LYS A 266 -48.22 -19.39 58.03
C LYS A 266 -48.00 -18.05 58.71
#